data_f10656d63b60eee0cb716eee4d3f101f
#
_entry.id   f10656d63b60eee0cb716eee4d3f101f
#
_cell.length_a   1.000
_cell.length_b   1.000
_cell.length_c   1.000
_cell.angle_alpha   90.00
_cell.angle_beta   90.00
_cell.angle_gamma   90.00
#
_symmetry.space_group_name_H-M   'P 1'
#
loop_
_entity.id
_entity.type
_entity.pdbx_description
1 polymer ?
#
loop_
_entity_poly.entity_id
_entity_poly.type
_entity_poly.pdbx_seq_one_letter_code
_entity_poly.pdbx_strand_id
1 'polypeptide(L)'
;EKFMQGKPIAEQEIGKQLLLETVSYAESSVCRRKLLLHYFGEEYPKDNCEACDNCLHPKTQFEGSESVTNVLETILAVKEKFKADHIANILSGKVTSAIKSYKHNKLEFFGIGEEKDEKYWNMVIRQALIAKMLTKDIENYGLLKVTPKGYEFLDKPVSFMLAEDHDYADTTDEDNAFGAKTAAVDEEPVSYT
;
A
#
# COMPACT_ATOMS: atom_id res chain seq x y z
N GLU A 1 -12.96 -14.20 0.77
CA GLU A 1 -13.57 -14.38 -0.56
C GLU A 1 -14.91 -15.12 -0.51
N LYS A 2 -15.10 -16.15 0.35
CA LYS A 2 -16.38 -16.90 0.44
C LYS A 2 -17.61 -16.01 0.71
N PHE A 3 -17.47 -14.96 1.52
CA PHE A 3 -18.58 -14.04 1.85
C PHE A 3 -19.00 -13.12 0.69
N MET A 4 -18.23 -13.08 -0.38
CA MET A 4 -18.50 -12.25 -1.55
C MET A 4 -19.19 -13.02 -2.68
N GLN A 5 -19.24 -14.35 -2.58
CA GLN A 5 -19.88 -15.21 -3.58
C GLN A 5 -21.38 -14.95 -3.61
N GLY A 6 -21.94 -14.73 -4.81
CA GLY A 6 -23.36 -14.44 -5.01
C GLY A 6 -23.75 -12.96 -4.95
N LYS A 7 -22.85 -12.04 -4.62
CA LYS A 7 -23.10 -10.61 -4.71
C LYS A 7 -22.91 -10.07 -6.14
N PRO A 8 -23.53 -8.92 -6.49
CA PRO A 8 -23.26 -8.24 -7.75
C PRO A 8 -21.76 -8.00 -7.94
N ILE A 9 -21.28 -8.05 -9.18
CA ILE A 9 -19.83 -7.91 -9.51
C ILE A 9 -19.26 -6.60 -8.95
N ALA A 10 -20.02 -5.50 -9.02
CA ALA A 10 -19.60 -4.22 -8.46
C ALA A 10 -19.37 -4.28 -6.94
N GLU A 11 -20.21 -4.98 -6.19
CA GLU A 11 -20.01 -5.15 -4.75
C GLU A 11 -18.81 -6.06 -4.43
N GLN A 12 -18.58 -7.08 -5.25
CA GLN A 12 -17.41 -7.94 -5.10
C GLN A 12 -16.10 -7.15 -5.31
N GLU A 13 -16.05 -6.28 -6.32
CA GLU A 13 -14.90 -5.42 -6.60
C GLU A 13 -14.64 -4.42 -5.46
N ILE A 14 -15.70 -3.78 -4.94
CA ILE A 14 -15.59 -2.88 -3.78
C ILE A 14 -15.07 -3.64 -2.56
N GLY A 15 -15.65 -4.80 -2.26
CA GLY A 15 -15.22 -5.59 -1.11
C GLY A 15 -13.79 -6.10 -1.24
N LYS A 16 -13.35 -6.47 -2.44
CA LYS A 16 -11.97 -6.82 -2.71
C LYS A 16 -11.03 -5.63 -2.49
N GLN A 17 -11.43 -4.45 -2.95
CA GLN A 17 -10.66 -3.22 -2.75
C GLN A 17 -10.51 -2.90 -1.26
N LEU A 18 -11.58 -2.98 -0.47
CA LEU A 18 -11.53 -2.75 0.98
C LEU A 18 -10.66 -3.76 1.71
N LEU A 19 -10.68 -5.03 1.28
CA LEU A 19 -9.79 -6.06 1.82
C LEU A 19 -8.32 -5.72 1.54
N LEU A 20 -8.01 -5.33 0.31
CA LEU A 20 -6.64 -4.92 -0.06
C LEU A 20 -6.17 -3.70 0.73
N GLU A 21 -7.05 -2.71 0.98
CA GLU A 21 -6.71 -1.56 1.84
C GLU A 21 -6.42 -2.01 3.29
N THR A 22 -7.18 -2.97 3.81
CA THR A 22 -6.97 -3.52 5.15
C THR A 22 -5.64 -4.27 5.24
N VAL A 23 -5.33 -5.12 4.27
CA VAL A 23 -4.04 -5.83 4.18
C VAL A 23 -2.91 -4.82 4.09
N SER A 24 -3.05 -3.83 3.21
CA SER A 24 -2.09 -2.74 3.03
C SER A 24 -1.81 -1.97 4.33
N TYR A 25 -2.85 -1.73 5.15
CA TYR A 25 -2.70 -1.13 6.47
C TYR A 25 -1.93 -2.04 7.43
N ALA A 26 -2.21 -3.33 7.42
CA ALA A 26 -1.56 -4.30 8.30
C ALA A 26 -0.06 -4.48 7.97
N GLU A 27 0.26 -4.61 6.70
CA GLU A 27 1.64 -4.82 6.22
C GLU A 27 2.52 -3.58 6.33
N SER A 28 1.95 -2.39 6.24
CA SER A 28 2.71 -1.15 6.25
C SER A 28 3.46 -0.90 7.55
N SER A 29 4.71 -0.46 7.46
CA SER A 29 5.53 0.01 8.57
C SER A 29 5.44 1.53 8.81
N VAL A 30 4.64 2.24 8.01
CA VAL A 30 4.35 3.66 8.26
C VAL A 30 3.49 3.82 9.51
N CYS A 31 3.62 4.95 10.21
CA CYS A 31 2.82 5.26 11.39
C CYS A 31 1.33 4.94 11.19
N ARG A 32 0.75 4.07 12.05
CA ARG A 32 -0.67 3.64 11.96
C ARG A 32 -1.64 4.81 11.97
N ARG A 33 -1.36 5.82 12.79
CA ARG A 33 -2.20 7.02 12.86
C ARG A 33 -2.14 7.82 11.57
N LYS A 34 -0.95 7.97 10.99
CA LYS A 34 -0.76 8.66 9.70
C LYS A 34 -1.52 7.97 8.57
N LEU A 35 -1.43 6.62 8.51
CA LEU A 35 -2.17 5.82 7.55
C LEU A 35 -3.70 5.97 7.70
N LEU A 36 -4.19 5.86 8.93
CA LEU A 36 -5.63 5.92 9.21
C LEU A 36 -6.20 7.32 8.86
N LEU A 37 -5.53 8.38 9.27
CA LEU A 37 -5.96 9.73 8.94
C LEU A 37 -5.89 10.00 7.44
N HIS A 38 -4.84 9.54 6.76
CA HIS A 38 -4.74 9.62 5.31
C HIS A 38 -5.90 8.90 4.61
N TYR A 39 -6.31 7.72 5.10
CA TYR A 39 -7.47 6.99 4.57
C TYR A 39 -8.77 7.80 4.64
N PHE A 40 -8.95 8.60 5.69
CA PHE A 40 -10.09 9.51 5.86
C PHE A 40 -9.90 10.89 5.22
N GLY A 41 -8.81 11.09 4.47
CA GLY A 41 -8.52 12.37 3.79
C GLY A 41 -7.92 13.43 4.71
N GLU A 42 -7.55 13.08 5.94
CA GLU A 42 -6.95 13.98 6.91
C GLU A 42 -5.42 13.95 6.88
N GLU A 43 -4.80 15.02 7.36
CA GLU A 43 -3.34 15.11 7.47
C GLU A 43 -2.89 14.86 8.92
N TYR A 44 -1.85 14.04 9.04
CA TYR A 44 -1.12 13.91 10.30
C TYR A 44 0.27 14.55 10.13
N PRO A 45 0.53 15.70 10.79
CA PRO A 45 1.74 16.49 10.51
C PRO A 45 3.03 15.88 11.07
N LYS A 46 2.92 14.88 11.97
CA LYS A 46 4.07 14.21 12.57
C LYS A 46 4.39 12.91 11.81
N ASP A 47 5.65 12.58 11.70
CA ASP A 47 6.08 11.28 11.13
C ASP A 47 5.99 10.14 12.15
N ASN A 48 6.07 10.47 13.43
CA ASN A 48 6.00 9.54 14.55
C ASN A 48 4.90 9.95 15.52
N CYS A 49 4.02 9.02 15.92
CA CYS A 49 2.98 9.28 16.92
C CYS A 49 3.37 8.85 18.35
N GLU A 50 4.57 8.26 18.51
CA GLU A 50 5.13 7.81 19.79
C GLU A 50 4.28 6.76 20.56
N ALA A 51 3.31 6.14 19.87
CA ALA A 51 2.33 5.27 20.54
C ALA A 51 1.99 4.00 19.76
N CYS A 52 2.07 3.97 18.44
CA CYS A 52 1.74 2.76 17.67
C CYS A 52 2.95 1.83 17.55
N ASP A 53 2.69 0.58 17.24
CA ASP A 53 3.69 -0.47 17.01
C ASP A 53 4.81 -0.05 16.08
N ASN A 54 4.45 0.50 14.91
CA ASN A 54 5.42 0.96 13.91
C ASN A 54 6.30 2.13 14.38
N CYS A 55 5.78 2.98 15.25
CA CYS A 55 6.53 4.10 15.79
C CYS A 55 7.43 3.69 16.97
N LEU A 56 7.02 2.68 17.75
CA LEU A 56 7.80 2.14 18.85
C LEU A 56 8.90 1.18 18.35
N HIS A 57 8.65 0.49 17.24
CA HIS A 57 9.58 -0.46 16.61
C HIS A 57 9.75 -0.15 15.12
N PRO A 58 10.41 0.98 14.77
CA PRO A 58 10.53 1.40 13.39
C PRO A 58 11.35 0.40 12.57
N LYS A 59 10.89 0.12 11.36
CA LYS A 59 11.61 -0.68 10.38
C LYS A 59 12.76 0.10 9.75
N THR A 60 13.70 -0.62 9.18
CA THR A 60 14.80 -0.06 8.42
C THR A 60 14.29 0.82 7.29
N GLN A 61 14.91 1.98 7.15
CA GLN A 61 14.64 2.88 6.04
C GLN A 61 15.79 2.84 5.04
N PHE A 62 15.47 3.01 3.78
CA PHE A 62 16.43 3.03 2.70
C PHE A 62 16.09 4.12 1.69
N GLU A 63 17.09 4.55 0.92
CA GLU A 63 16.89 5.54 -0.12
C GLU A 63 16.05 4.98 -1.26
N GLY A 64 14.95 5.63 -1.59
CA GLY A 64 13.96 5.16 -2.54
C GLY A 64 13.55 6.18 -3.60
N SER A 65 14.26 7.30 -3.73
CA SER A 65 13.91 8.35 -4.69
C SER A 65 13.83 7.83 -6.13
N GLU A 66 14.74 6.96 -6.54
CA GLU A 66 14.74 6.33 -7.85
C GLU A 66 13.49 5.46 -8.05
N SER A 67 13.15 4.65 -7.05
CA SER A 67 11.93 3.81 -7.11
C SER A 67 10.66 4.66 -7.21
N VAL A 68 10.59 5.76 -6.48
CA VAL A 68 9.46 6.71 -6.57
C VAL A 68 9.42 7.36 -7.95
N THR A 69 10.54 7.78 -8.50
CA THR A 69 10.63 8.33 -9.86
C THR A 69 10.09 7.33 -10.87
N ASN A 70 10.57 6.08 -10.84
CA ASN A 70 10.12 5.01 -11.75
C ASN A 70 8.59 4.79 -11.66
N VAL A 71 8.01 4.84 -10.45
CA VAL A 71 6.56 4.73 -10.25
C VAL A 71 5.84 5.91 -10.90
N LEU A 72 6.26 7.15 -10.63
CA LEU A 72 5.62 8.35 -11.17
C LEU A 72 5.67 8.38 -12.71
N GLU A 73 6.83 8.12 -13.29
CA GLU A 73 7.03 8.08 -14.74
C GLU A 73 6.21 6.97 -15.40
N THR A 74 6.14 5.78 -14.80
CA THR A 74 5.32 4.68 -15.30
C THR A 74 3.84 5.06 -15.31
N ILE A 75 3.33 5.72 -14.26
CA ILE A 75 1.95 6.20 -14.19
C ILE A 75 1.66 7.19 -15.31
N LEU A 76 2.57 8.12 -15.58
CA LEU A 76 2.44 9.07 -16.68
C LEU A 76 2.50 8.39 -18.05
N ALA A 77 3.41 7.42 -18.23
CA ALA A 77 3.54 6.67 -19.48
C ALA A 77 2.24 5.91 -19.84
N VAL A 78 1.51 5.41 -18.86
CA VAL A 78 0.20 4.76 -19.05
C VAL A 78 -0.98 5.74 -18.95
N LYS A 79 -0.70 7.05 -19.00
CA LYS A 79 -1.69 8.14 -19.03
C LYS A 79 -2.65 8.15 -17.83
N GLU A 80 -2.17 7.77 -16.66
CA GLU A 80 -2.93 7.76 -15.39
C GLU A 80 -4.24 6.95 -15.43
N LYS A 81 -4.26 5.86 -16.22
CA LYS A 81 -5.47 5.05 -16.47
C LYS A 81 -5.48 3.70 -15.79
N PHE A 82 -4.57 3.48 -14.85
CA PHE A 82 -4.41 2.16 -14.22
C PHE A 82 -4.28 2.25 -12.70
N LYS A 83 -4.62 1.14 -12.04
CA LYS A 83 -4.52 0.95 -10.59
C LYS A 83 -3.09 0.56 -10.18
N ALA A 84 -2.83 0.60 -8.87
CA ALA A 84 -1.53 0.28 -8.29
C ALA A 84 -0.96 -1.07 -8.73
N ASP A 85 -1.77 -2.15 -8.67
CA ASP A 85 -1.32 -3.49 -9.05
C ASP A 85 -0.84 -3.58 -10.51
N HIS A 86 -1.48 -2.83 -11.40
CA HIS A 86 -1.07 -2.80 -12.81
C HIS A 86 0.29 -2.11 -12.99
N ILE A 87 0.51 -1.01 -12.28
CA ILE A 87 1.80 -0.30 -12.26
C ILE A 87 2.89 -1.18 -11.66
N ALA A 88 2.61 -1.82 -10.51
CA ALA A 88 3.54 -2.74 -9.87
C ALA A 88 3.93 -3.91 -10.80
N ASN A 89 2.95 -4.48 -11.54
CA ASN A 89 3.22 -5.53 -12.51
C ASN A 89 4.07 -5.06 -13.71
N ILE A 90 3.92 -3.80 -14.16
CA ILE A 90 4.79 -3.25 -15.21
C ILE A 90 6.23 -3.18 -14.70
N LEU A 91 6.43 -2.58 -13.52
CA LEU A 91 7.76 -2.35 -12.95
C LEU A 91 8.49 -3.65 -12.62
N SER A 92 7.77 -4.64 -12.07
CA SER A 92 8.34 -5.98 -11.77
C SER A 92 8.48 -6.88 -13.00
N GLY A 93 8.08 -6.43 -14.20
CA GLY A 93 8.17 -7.25 -15.41
C GLY A 93 7.17 -8.42 -15.46
N LYS A 94 6.15 -8.42 -14.60
CA LYS A 94 5.15 -9.50 -14.55
C LYS A 94 4.13 -9.38 -15.67
N VAL A 95 4.12 -10.38 -16.54
CA VAL A 95 3.22 -10.42 -17.69
C VAL A 95 1.83 -10.90 -17.30
N THR A 96 0.85 -10.01 -17.29
CA THR A 96 -0.57 -10.33 -17.10
C THR A 96 -1.35 -10.24 -18.43
N SER A 97 -2.59 -10.75 -18.45
CA SER A 97 -3.48 -10.61 -19.61
C SER A 97 -3.74 -9.15 -19.94
N ALA A 98 -3.93 -8.30 -18.94
CA ALA A 98 -4.12 -6.86 -19.11
C ALA A 98 -2.87 -6.19 -19.73
N ILE A 99 -1.67 -6.49 -19.21
CA ILE A 99 -0.41 -5.96 -19.75
C ILE A 99 -0.24 -6.31 -21.24
N LYS A 100 -0.57 -7.57 -21.61
CA LYS A 100 -0.54 -7.99 -23.01
C LYS A 100 -1.56 -7.24 -23.88
N SER A 101 -2.80 -7.11 -23.40
CA SER A 101 -3.89 -6.43 -24.13
C SER A 101 -3.57 -4.96 -24.41
N TYR A 102 -3.01 -4.27 -23.44
CA TYR A 102 -2.60 -2.86 -23.59
C TYR A 102 -1.21 -2.69 -24.19
N LYS A 103 -0.49 -3.80 -24.46
CA LYS A 103 0.89 -3.81 -24.99
C LYS A 103 1.90 -3.10 -24.07
N HIS A 104 1.63 -3.06 -22.78
CA HIS A 104 2.52 -2.43 -21.79
C HIS A 104 3.82 -3.21 -21.56
N ASN A 105 3.87 -4.46 -22.01
CA ASN A 105 5.13 -5.23 -22.09
C ASN A 105 6.14 -4.69 -23.11
N LYS A 106 5.78 -3.63 -23.87
CA LYS A 106 6.66 -2.93 -24.81
C LYS A 106 7.07 -1.55 -24.33
N LEU A 107 6.61 -1.13 -23.14
CA LEU A 107 7.02 0.14 -22.54
C LEU A 107 8.47 0.04 -22.09
N GLU A 108 9.18 1.16 -22.12
CA GLU A 108 10.53 1.31 -21.60
C GLU A 108 10.61 0.94 -20.11
N PHE A 109 9.54 1.23 -19.37
CA PHE A 109 9.42 0.94 -17.93
C PHE A 109 9.10 -0.51 -17.60
N PHE A 110 8.82 -1.36 -18.60
CA PHE A 110 8.47 -2.75 -18.33
C PHE A 110 9.69 -3.53 -17.86
N GLY A 111 9.64 -4.01 -16.61
CA GLY A 111 10.71 -4.77 -15.98
C GLY A 111 11.92 -3.91 -15.57
N ILE A 112 11.79 -2.57 -15.53
CA ILE A 112 12.90 -1.71 -15.10
C ILE A 112 13.36 -2.00 -13.67
N GLY A 113 12.50 -2.61 -12.87
CA GLY A 113 12.79 -3.04 -11.50
C GLY A 113 12.42 -4.49 -11.27
N GLU A 114 12.74 -5.37 -12.22
CA GLU A 114 12.43 -6.82 -12.16
C GLU A 114 13.13 -7.57 -11.02
N GLU A 115 14.18 -6.97 -10.42
CA GLU A 115 14.85 -7.48 -9.21
C GLU A 115 13.98 -7.35 -7.96
N LYS A 116 12.88 -6.58 -8.03
CA LYS A 116 11.90 -6.39 -6.98
C LYS A 116 10.54 -6.94 -7.38
N ASP A 117 9.86 -7.54 -6.41
CA ASP A 117 8.54 -8.12 -6.63
C ASP A 117 7.41 -7.06 -6.61
N GLU A 118 6.20 -7.50 -6.88
CA GLU A 118 5.03 -6.61 -6.88
C GLU A 118 4.71 -6.06 -5.49
N LYS A 119 5.08 -6.77 -4.41
CA LYS A 119 4.88 -6.29 -3.04
C LYS A 119 5.71 -5.05 -2.79
N TYR A 120 6.99 -5.10 -3.19
CA TYR A 120 7.88 -3.94 -3.10
C TYR A 120 7.30 -2.73 -3.84
N TRP A 121 6.88 -2.88 -5.09
CA TRP A 121 6.34 -1.78 -5.88
C TRP A 121 5.02 -1.23 -5.32
N ASN A 122 4.16 -2.09 -4.77
CA ASN A 122 2.96 -1.65 -4.05
C ASN A 122 3.30 -0.88 -2.77
N MET A 123 4.36 -1.27 -2.05
CA MET A 123 4.88 -0.52 -0.89
C MET A 123 5.36 0.88 -1.32
N VAL A 124 6.13 1.00 -2.40
CA VAL A 124 6.59 2.30 -2.94
C VAL A 124 5.39 3.19 -3.31
N ILE A 125 4.42 2.66 -4.07
CA ILE A 125 3.20 3.37 -4.45
C ILE A 125 2.43 3.87 -3.23
N ARG A 126 2.28 3.04 -2.20
CA ARG A 126 1.61 3.39 -0.95
C ARG A 126 2.29 4.56 -0.25
N GLN A 127 3.62 4.51 -0.12
CA GLN A 127 4.36 5.58 0.53
C GLN A 127 4.34 6.87 -0.29
N ALA A 128 4.36 6.80 -1.62
CA ALA A 128 4.18 7.96 -2.50
C ALA A 128 2.77 8.58 -2.39
N LEU A 129 1.72 7.77 -2.17
CA LEU A 129 0.36 8.23 -1.87
C LEU A 129 0.31 8.98 -0.54
N ILE A 130 0.90 8.41 0.52
CA ILE A 130 0.98 9.03 1.86
C ILE A 130 1.76 10.35 1.82
N ALA A 131 2.83 10.39 1.01
CA ALA A 131 3.61 11.60 0.77
C ALA A 131 2.91 12.62 -0.12
N LYS A 132 1.71 12.31 -0.61
CA LYS A 132 0.90 13.13 -1.54
C LYS A 132 1.58 13.45 -2.87
N MET A 133 2.48 12.60 -3.32
CA MET A 133 3.02 12.64 -4.69
C MET A 133 2.07 12.01 -5.69
N LEU A 134 1.24 11.09 -5.20
CA LEU A 134 0.16 10.42 -5.91
C LEU A 134 -1.18 10.66 -5.22
N THR A 135 -2.25 10.52 -5.97
CA THR A 135 -3.62 10.44 -5.46
C THR A 135 -4.37 9.30 -6.14
N LYS A 136 -5.38 8.74 -5.44
CA LYS A 136 -6.32 7.76 -6.02
C LYS A 136 -7.58 8.48 -6.46
N ASP A 137 -7.95 8.31 -7.71
CA ASP A 137 -9.25 8.74 -8.23
C ASP A 137 -10.32 7.71 -7.84
N ILE A 138 -11.01 7.99 -6.72
CA ILE A 138 -12.01 7.07 -6.14
C ILE A 138 -13.22 6.93 -7.08
N GLU A 139 -13.62 7.99 -7.77
CA GLU A 139 -14.75 7.99 -8.71
C GLU A 139 -14.46 7.07 -9.91
N ASN A 140 -13.21 6.92 -10.28
CA ASN A 140 -12.74 6.04 -11.34
C ASN A 140 -12.05 4.77 -10.78
N TYR A 141 -12.63 4.18 -9.75
CA TYR A 141 -12.21 2.88 -9.19
C TYR A 141 -10.78 2.82 -8.69
N GLY A 142 -10.21 3.93 -8.24
CA GLY A 142 -8.88 3.97 -7.65
C GLY A 142 -7.73 4.03 -8.65
N LEU A 143 -7.95 4.68 -9.79
CA LEU A 143 -6.88 5.00 -10.73
C LEU A 143 -5.85 5.92 -10.07
N LEU A 144 -4.58 5.70 -10.37
CA LEU A 144 -3.50 6.53 -9.84
C LEU A 144 -3.29 7.76 -10.72
N LYS A 145 -3.14 8.91 -10.06
CA LYS A 145 -2.81 10.19 -10.69
C LYS A 145 -1.63 10.84 -10.00
N VAL A 146 -0.78 11.51 -10.76
CA VAL A 146 0.35 12.29 -10.25
C VAL A 146 -0.15 13.65 -9.80
N THR A 147 0.22 14.06 -8.59
CA THR A 147 -0.14 15.38 -8.04
C THR A 147 0.87 16.45 -8.45
N PRO A 148 0.58 17.76 -8.24
CA PRO A 148 1.58 18.82 -8.43
C PRO A 148 2.89 18.55 -7.67
N LYS A 149 2.81 18.00 -6.46
CA LYS A 149 3.99 17.60 -5.66
C LYS A 149 4.78 16.46 -6.32
N GLY A 150 4.09 15.51 -6.96
CA GLY A 150 4.74 14.45 -7.75
C GLY A 150 5.48 15.01 -8.96
N TYR A 151 4.92 15.98 -9.65
CA TYR A 151 5.59 16.66 -10.76
C TYR A 151 6.80 17.48 -10.29
N GLU A 152 6.71 18.18 -9.14
CA GLU A 152 7.85 18.88 -8.53
C GLU A 152 8.98 17.91 -8.19
N PHE A 153 8.64 16.73 -7.67
CA PHE A 153 9.60 15.69 -7.37
C PHE A 153 10.30 15.16 -8.63
N LEU A 154 9.57 14.97 -9.74
CA LEU A 154 10.15 14.55 -11.02
C LEU A 154 11.08 15.62 -11.61
N ASP A 155 10.73 16.91 -11.47
CA ASP A 155 11.57 18.02 -11.95
C ASP A 155 12.85 18.15 -11.13
N LYS A 156 12.76 17.96 -9.82
CA LYS A 156 13.88 18.06 -8.87
C LYS A 156 13.82 16.94 -7.86
N PRO A 157 14.28 15.74 -8.20
CA PRO A 157 14.31 14.62 -7.26
C PRO A 157 15.11 14.96 -6.02
N VAL A 158 14.51 14.75 -4.86
CA VAL A 158 15.16 14.88 -3.56
C VAL A 158 15.23 13.51 -2.90
N SER A 159 16.12 13.35 -1.92
CA SER A 159 16.17 12.11 -1.13
C SER A 159 14.80 11.79 -0.54
N PHE A 160 14.33 10.58 -0.76
CA PHE A 160 13.05 10.08 -0.24
C PHE A 160 13.27 8.72 0.42
N MET A 161 13.15 8.72 1.74
CA MET A 161 13.35 7.50 2.53
C MET A 161 12.08 6.65 2.52
N LEU A 162 12.23 5.40 2.07
CA LEU A 162 11.20 4.37 2.12
C LEU A 162 11.44 3.48 3.34
N ALA A 163 10.38 3.09 4.02
CA ALA A 163 10.42 2.09 5.07
C ALA A 163 9.99 0.73 4.52
N GLU A 164 10.74 -0.33 4.86
CA GLU A 164 10.36 -1.70 4.51
C GLU A 164 9.03 -2.09 5.16
N ASP A 165 8.17 -2.78 4.43
CA ASP A 165 6.94 -3.34 4.97
C ASP A 165 7.22 -4.50 5.93
N HIS A 166 6.22 -4.86 6.74
CA HIS A 166 6.27 -6.06 7.56
C HIS A 166 6.12 -7.30 6.66
N ASP A 167 7.04 -8.23 6.77
CA ASP A 167 6.88 -9.57 6.20
C ASP A 167 6.37 -10.52 7.28
N TYR A 168 5.12 -10.94 7.13
CA TYR A 168 4.48 -11.91 8.03
C TYR A 168 4.64 -13.36 7.54
N ALA A 169 5.28 -13.59 6.39
CA ALA A 169 5.50 -14.94 5.87
C ALA A 169 6.57 -15.70 6.67
N ASP A 170 7.51 -14.98 7.28
CA ASP A 170 8.63 -15.55 8.05
C ASP A 170 8.40 -15.58 9.57
N THR A 171 7.20 -15.21 10.06
CA THR A 171 6.88 -15.39 11.48
C THR A 171 6.75 -16.87 11.79
N THR A 172 7.85 -17.48 12.23
CA THR A 172 7.85 -18.76 12.90
C THR A 172 7.00 -18.64 14.18
N ASP A 173 6.37 -19.74 14.59
CA ASP A 173 5.36 -19.87 15.66
C ASP A 173 5.71 -19.24 17.03
N GLU A 174 6.86 -18.61 17.20
CA GLU A 174 7.29 -17.99 18.46
C GLU A 174 6.55 -16.67 18.75
N ASP A 175 6.10 -15.91 17.75
CA ASP A 175 5.35 -14.66 17.97
C ASP A 175 3.87 -14.89 18.30
N ASN A 176 3.32 -16.08 18.00
CA ASN A 176 1.96 -16.45 18.37
C ASN A 176 1.77 -16.74 19.87
N ALA A 177 2.86 -16.91 20.62
CA ALA A 177 2.80 -17.17 22.07
C ALA A 177 2.42 -15.91 22.89
N PHE A 178 2.59 -14.72 22.35
CA PHE A 178 2.26 -13.47 23.04
C PHE A 178 0.77 -13.09 22.94
N GLY A 179 0.06 -13.57 21.91
CA GLY A 179 -1.37 -13.31 21.70
C GLY A 179 -2.32 -14.20 22.53
N ALA A 180 -1.83 -15.30 23.07
CA ALA A 180 -2.67 -16.30 23.77
C ALA A 180 -2.84 -16.07 25.28
N LYS A 181 -2.31 -14.99 25.84
CA LYS A 181 -2.38 -14.69 27.30
C LYS A 181 -3.29 -13.52 27.66
N THR A 182 -4.17 -13.08 26.80
CA THR A 182 -5.18 -12.10 27.19
C THR A 182 -6.54 -12.77 27.38
N ALA A 183 -6.88 -12.87 28.66
CA ALA A 183 -8.22 -12.86 29.21
C ALA A 183 -9.07 -14.13 29.08
N ALA A 184 -8.86 -15.03 29.99
CA ALA A 184 -10.04 -15.49 30.70
C ALA A 184 -10.41 -14.37 31.70
N VAL A 185 -11.26 -13.45 31.29
CA VAL A 185 -12.00 -12.62 32.24
C VAL A 185 -13.16 -13.48 32.68
N ASP A 186 -13.12 -14.00 33.91
CA ASP A 186 -14.26 -14.57 34.62
C ASP A 186 -15.31 -13.46 34.75
N GLU A 187 -16.36 -13.51 33.91
CA GLU A 187 -17.56 -12.72 34.15
C GLU A 187 -18.30 -13.30 35.34
N GLU A 188 -18.17 -12.65 36.51
CA GLU A 188 -19.09 -12.89 37.60
C GLU A 188 -20.51 -12.53 37.16
N PRO A 189 -21.50 -13.41 37.37
CA PRO A 189 -22.88 -13.14 36.97
C PRO A 189 -23.43 -12.03 37.87
N VAL A 190 -23.77 -10.88 37.22
CA VAL A 190 -24.48 -9.79 37.91
C VAL A 190 -25.92 -10.26 38.17
N SER A 191 -26.24 -10.54 39.44
CA SER A 191 -27.61 -10.83 39.87
C SER A 191 -28.38 -9.53 40.00
N TYR A 192 -29.37 -9.36 39.12
CA TYR A 192 -30.38 -8.32 39.29
C TYR A 192 -31.44 -8.81 40.31
N THR A 193 -31.51 -8.18 41.47
CA THR A 193 -32.67 -8.14 42.37
C THR A 193 -33.35 -6.82 42.20
#